data_7da6702e3ac5307320aa5e5f3ab429e6
#
_entry.id   7da6702e3ac5307320aa5e5f3ab429e6
#
_cell.length_a   1.000
_cell.length_b   1.000
_cell.length_c   1.000
_cell.angle_alpha   90.00
_cell.angle_beta   90.00
_cell.angle_gamma   90.00
#
_symmetry.space_group_name_H-M   'P 1'
#
loop_
_entity.id
_entity.type
_entity.pdbx_description
1 polymer ?
#
loop_
_entity_poly.entity_id
_entity_poly.type
_entity_poly.pdbx_seq_one_letter_code
_entity_poly.pdbx_strand_id
1 'polypeptide(L)'
;HAFARVIQAAGREVVACPLANVAGRYEMDVDAYDAMMTGNEKMVILCSPHNPGGRVWTRQELQDVADFAKRHDLILVSDEIHHDLVYPGNTHIAMPLVDDSILDRLVMMTATTKTFNIAGSHSGNVIIPDDALRARFAARMAALGLSPNSFGLYMAEAAYSPEGAKWVDGLVQYLDGNRKILDDALNRIPGVKSMPLEATYLSWVDFAGTG
;
A
#
# COMPACT_ATOMS: atom_id res chain seq x y z
N HIS A 1 -6.68 9.11 -3.47
CA HIS A 1 -6.54 10.32 -4.30
C HIS A 1 -5.44 10.20 -5.34
N ALA A 2 -4.22 9.74 -4.98
CA ALA A 2 -3.13 9.65 -5.94
C ALA A 2 -3.44 8.64 -7.06
N PHE A 3 -3.91 7.46 -6.73
CA PHE A 3 -4.28 6.44 -7.71
C PHE A 3 -5.35 6.92 -8.69
N ALA A 4 -6.47 7.44 -8.18
CA ALA A 4 -7.55 7.95 -9.03
C ALA A 4 -7.03 9.02 -10.01
N ARG A 5 -6.22 9.97 -9.53
CA ARG A 5 -5.66 11.03 -10.37
C ARG A 5 -4.79 10.50 -11.50
N VAL A 6 -3.91 9.53 -11.24
CA VAL A 6 -3.03 8.97 -12.28
C VAL A 6 -3.77 8.07 -13.26
N ILE A 7 -4.80 7.34 -12.80
CA ILE A 7 -5.68 6.54 -13.66
C ILE A 7 -6.43 7.46 -14.63
N GLN A 8 -7.05 8.53 -14.12
CA GLN A 8 -7.79 9.51 -14.92
C GLN A 8 -6.86 10.27 -15.89
N ALA A 9 -5.66 10.67 -15.43
CA ALA A 9 -4.67 11.31 -16.29
C ALA A 9 -4.18 10.39 -17.44
N ALA A 10 -4.26 9.08 -17.26
CA ALA A 10 -3.99 8.09 -18.30
C ALA A 10 -5.19 7.82 -19.23
N GLY A 11 -6.28 8.59 -19.12
CA GLY A 11 -7.49 8.43 -19.92
C GLY A 11 -8.28 7.17 -19.57
N ARG A 12 -8.18 6.69 -18.32
CA ARG A 12 -8.88 5.51 -17.83
C ARG A 12 -9.92 5.89 -16.79
N GLU A 13 -10.92 5.04 -16.63
CA GLU A 13 -11.95 5.18 -15.60
C GLU A 13 -11.54 4.48 -14.29
N VAL A 14 -12.02 5.00 -13.18
CA VAL A 14 -11.80 4.46 -11.85
C VAL A 14 -13.07 3.75 -11.40
N VAL A 15 -12.96 2.46 -11.14
CA VAL A 15 -13.97 1.71 -10.39
C VAL A 15 -13.53 1.72 -8.92
N ALA A 16 -14.30 2.39 -8.07
CA ALA A 16 -13.98 2.48 -6.65
C ALA A 16 -14.46 1.21 -5.94
N CYS A 17 -13.54 0.54 -5.23
CA CYS A 17 -13.81 -0.60 -4.35
C CYS A 17 -13.78 -0.10 -2.90
N PRO A 18 -14.91 0.35 -2.33
CA PRO A 18 -14.93 0.94 -1.00
C PRO A 18 -14.62 -0.11 0.06
N LEU A 19 -13.90 0.30 1.10
CA LEU A 19 -13.72 -0.52 2.29
C LEU A 19 -14.95 -0.41 3.19
N ALA A 20 -15.40 -1.51 3.74
CA ALA A 20 -16.44 -1.55 4.76
C ALA A 20 -15.85 -1.19 6.13
N ASN A 21 -16.52 -0.32 6.89
CA ASN A 21 -16.16 -0.05 8.28
C ASN A 21 -16.92 -1.03 9.19
N VAL A 22 -16.22 -2.02 9.73
CA VAL A 22 -16.75 -3.04 10.62
C VAL A 22 -16.27 -2.75 12.04
N ALA A 23 -17.13 -2.18 12.86
CA ALA A 23 -16.86 -1.84 14.27
C ALA A 23 -15.57 -0.99 14.46
N GLY A 24 -15.28 -0.07 13.54
CA GLY A 24 -14.10 0.81 13.58
C GLY A 24 -12.88 0.24 12.88
N ARG A 25 -12.97 -0.92 12.23
CA ARG A 25 -11.92 -1.52 11.42
C ARG A 25 -12.35 -1.57 9.96
N TYR A 26 -11.49 -1.16 9.04
CA TYR A 26 -11.78 -1.24 7.60
C TYR A 26 -11.45 -2.63 7.06
N GLU A 27 -12.37 -3.17 6.27
CA GLU A 27 -12.28 -4.49 5.65
C GLU A 27 -12.58 -4.39 4.15
N MET A 28 -12.00 -5.29 3.36
CA MET A 28 -12.32 -5.43 1.94
C MET A 28 -13.55 -6.33 1.80
N ASP A 29 -14.52 -5.90 0.99
CA ASP A 29 -15.70 -6.69 0.62
C ASP A 29 -15.55 -7.18 -0.83
N VAL A 30 -14.80 -8.27 -1.00
CA VAL A 30 -14.46 -8.80 -2.31
C VAL A 30 -15.69 -9.31 -3.06
N ASP A 31 -16.70 -9.82 -2.37
CA ASP A 31 -17.96 -10.24 -2.98
C ASP A 31 -18.72 -9.06 -3.59
N ALA A 32 -18.73 -7.91 -2.88
CA ALA A 32 -19.29 -6.68 -3.42
C ALA A 32 -18.50 -6.17 -4.64
N TYR A 33 -17.16 -6.33 -4.62
CA TYR A 33 -16.32 -5.95 -5.77
C TYR A 33 -16.59 -6.86 -6.98
N ASP A 34 -16.75 -8.17 -6.78
CA ASP A 34 -17.14 -9.12 -7.84
C ASP A 34 -18.44 -8.67 -8.53
N ALA A 35 -19.43 -8.23 -7.76
CA ALA A 35 -20.72 -7.76 -8.27
C ALA A 35 -20.63 -6.46 -9.09
N MET A 36 -19.56 -5.68 -8.94
CA MET A 36 -19.34 -4.43 -9.66
C MET A 36 -18.63 -4.62 -11.00
N MET A 37 -18.06 -5.81 -11.25
CA MET A 37 -17.25 -6.06 -12.44
C MET A 37 -18.10 -6.14 -13.71
N THR A 38 -17.64 -5.44 -14.75
CA THR A 38 -18.31 -5.38 -16.07
C THR A 38 -17.57 -6.16 -17.15
N GLY A 39 -16.33 -6.61 -16.87
CA GLY A 39 -15.41 -7.25 -17.82
C GLY A 39 -14.53 -6.26 -18.60
N ASN A 40 -14.71 -4.96 -18.39
CA ASN A 40 -13.88 -3.91 -18.99
C ASN A 40 -12.64 -3.57 -18.18
N GLU A 41 -12.62 -3.93 -16.92
CA GLU A 41 -11.55 -3.68 -15.98
C GLU A 41 -10.29 -4.44 -16.41
N LYS A 42 -9.11 -3.84 -16.23
CA LYS A 42 -7.82 -4.41 -16.65
C LYS A 42 -6.80 -4.48 -15.54
N MET A 43 -7.09 -3.82 -14.42
CA MET A 43 -6.13 -3.69 -13.34
C MET A 43 -6.85 -3.46 -12.02
N VAL A 44 -6.35 -4.07 -10.96
CA VAL A 44 -6.70 -3.74 -9.58
C VAL A 44 -5.46 -3.19 -8.88
N ILE A 45 -5.63 -2.15 -8.05
CA ILE A 45 -4.57 -1.55 -7.26
C ILE A 45 -4.88 -1.78 -5.78
N LEU A 46 -4.02 -2.51 -5.11
CA LEU A 46 -4.04 -2.74 -3.67
C LEU A 46 -3.01 -1.85 -2.99
N CYS A 47 -3.39 -1.20 -1.89
CA CYS A 47 -2.47 -0.52 -0.98
C CYS A 47 -2.23 -1.40 0.26
N SER A 48 -0.99 -1.87 0.46
CA SER A 48 -0.63 -2.83 1.50
C SER A 48 0.76 -2.53 2.09
N PRO A 49 0.90 -2.08 3.32
CA PRO A 49 -0.14 -1.66 4.26
C PRO A 49 -1.01 -0.52 3.75
N HIS A 50 -2.25 -0.46 4.22
CA HIS A 50 -3.23 0.49 3.69
C HIS A 50 -3.00 1.91 4.23
N ASN A 51 -2.82 2.85 3.33
CA ASN A 51 -2.74 4.29 3.61
C ASN A 51 -4.00 4.98 3.05
N PRO A 52 -4.77 5.74 3.88
CA PRO A 52 -4.46 6.23 5.22
C PRO A 52 -5.02 5.37 6.38
N GLY A 53 -5.74 4.30 6.12
CA GLY A 53 -6.46 3.54 7.14
C GLY A 53 -5.57 2.74 8.11
N GLY A 54 -4.27 2.62 7.85
CA GLY A 54 -3.32 1.95 8.74
C GLY A 54 -3.49 0.44 8.88
N ARG A 55 -4.24 -0.22 7.96
CA ARG A 55 -4.44 -1.66 7.99
C ARG A 55 -3.23 -2.44 7.49
N VAL A 56 -2.90 -3.52 8.20
CA VAL A 56 -2.07 -4.62 7.69
C VAL A 56 -3.00 -5.76 7.30
N TRP A 57 -3.06 -6.08 6.02
CA TRP A 57 -3.95 -7.12 5.53
C TRP A 57 -3.47 -8.50 5.98
N THR A 58 -4.41 -9.33 6.40
CA THR A 58 -4.14 -10.73 6.74
C THR A 58 -3.80 -11.52 5.47
N ARG A 59 -3.17 -12.70 5.64
CA ARG A 59 -2.90 -13.60 4.51
C ARG A 59 -4.18 -13.94 3.73
N GLN A 60 -5.30 -14.15 4.43
CA GLN A 60 -6.58 -14.47 3.78
C GLN A 60 -7.11 -13.29 2.96
N GLU A 61 -7.11 -12.07 3.50
CA GLU A 61 -7.52 -10.87 2.76
C GLU A 61 -6.65 -10.66 1.51
N LEU A 62 -5.35 -10.90 1.60
CA LEU A 62 -4.44 -10.83 0.45
C LEU A 62 -4.70 -11.94 -0.58
N GLN A 63 -5.01 -13.16 -0.12
CA GLN A 63 -5.39 -14.27 -0.99
C GLN A 63 -6.69 -13.97 -1.73
N ASP A 64 -7.69 -13.42 -1.05
CA ASP A 64 -8.98 -13.05 -1.65
C ASP A 64 -8.78 -12.03 -2.79
N VAL A 65 -7.86 -11.06 -2.62
CA VAL A 65 -7.50 -10.10 -3.68
C VAL A 65 -6.75 -10.78 -4.82
N ALA A 66 -5.84 -11.71 -4.53
CA ALA A 66 -5.14 -12.48 -5.57
C ALA A 66 -6.14 -13.32 -6.39
N ASP A 67 -7.08 -13.99 -5.73
CA ASP A 67 -8.11 -14.78 -6.39
C ASP A 67 -9.09 -13.91 -7.19
N PHE A 68 -9.45 -12.74 -6.69
CA PHE A 68 -10.22 -11.73 -7.41
C PHE A 68 -9.49 -11.30 -8.71
N ALA A 69 -8.21 -10.97 -8.62
CA ALA A 69 -7.42 -10.58 -9.78
C ALA A 69 -7.34 -11.71 -10.84
N LYS A 70 -7.22 -12.96 -10.40
CA LYS A 70 -7.23 -14.14 -11.31
C LYS A 70 -8.59 -14.35 -11.96
N ARG A 71 -9.68 -14.30 -11.18
CA ARG A 71 -11.05 -14.51 -11.69
C ARG A 71 -11.42 -13.53 -12.81
N HIS A 72 -10.98 -12.29 -12.66
CA HIS A 72 -11.31 -11.22 -13.61
C HIS A 72 -10.20 -10.88 -14.60
N ASP A 73 -9.15 -11.70 -14.68
CA ASP A 73 -7.98 -11.49 -15.55
C ASP A 73 -7.37 -10.10 -15.45
N LEU A 74 -7.17 -9.63 -14.19
CA LEU A 74 -6.63 -8.31 -13.90
C LEU A 74 -5.13 -8.35 -13.64
N ILE A 75 -4.41 -7.32 -14.04
CA ILE A 75 -3.09 -7.02 -13.49
C ILE A 75 -3.28 -6.57 -12.05
N LEU A 76 -2.58 -7.19 -11.11
CA LEU A 76 -2.55 -6.78 -9.70
C LEU A 76 -1.36 -5.85 -9.45
N VAL A 77 -1.64 -4.60 -9.13
CA VAL A 77 -0.63 -3.65 -8.64
C VAL A 77 -0.68 -3.64 -7.13
N SER A 78 0.37 -4.13 -6.46
CA SER A 78 0.50 -4.08 -5.00
C SER A 78 1.42 -2.93 -4.62
N ASP A 79 0.82 -1.86 -4.08
CA ASP A 79 1.58 -0.70 -3.56
C ASP A 79 1.99 -0.97 -2.12
N GLU A 80 3.25 -1.41 -1.95
CA GLU A 80 3.82 -1.82 -0.67
C GLU A 80 4.85 -0.81 -0.13
N ILE A 81 4.75 0.46 -0.54
CA ILE A 81 5.73 1.49 -0.17
C ILE A 81 5.79 1.81 1.34
N HIS A 82 4.84 1.32 2.13
CA HIS A 82 4.81 1.46 3.60
C HIS A 82 5.19 0.17 4.35
N HIS A 83 5.70 -0.84 3.67
CA HIS A 83 5.91 -2.20 4.19
C HIS A 83 6.80 -2.30 5.44
N ASP A 84 7.75 -1.38 5.63
CA ASP A 84 8.63 -1.34 6.81
C ASP A 84 7.97 -0.72 8.06
N LEU A 85 6.90 0.06 7.87
CA LEU A 85 6.27 0.84 8.95
C LEU A 85 5.10 0.05 9.55
N VAL A 86 5.41 -1.07 10.18
CA VAL A 86 4.44 -1.99 10.79
C VAL A 86 4.63 -2.03 12.30
N TYR A 87 3.54 -1.81 13.03
CA TYR A 87 3.58 -1.76 14.49
C TYR A 87 3.63 -3.15 15.14
N PRO A 88 4.20 -3.27 16.36
CA PRO A 88 4.31 -4.53 17.08
C PRO A 88 2.97 -5.29 17.16
N GLY A 89 3.03 -6.60 16.95
CA GLY A 89 1.85 -7.47 16.92
C GLY A 89 1.26 -7.69 15.53
N ASN A 90 1.74 -6.96 14.52
CA ASN A 90 1.34 -7.11 13.12
C ASN A 90 2.53 -7.55 12.26
N THR A 91 2.25 -8.16 11.12
CA THR A 91 3.28 -8.59 10.16
C THR A 91 2.79 -8.33 8.75
N HIS A 92 3.52 -7.51 8.01
CA HIS A 92 3.27 -7.33 6.58
C HIS A 92 3.70 -8.60 5.83
N ILE A 93 2.88 -8.99 4.87
CA ILE A 93 3.17 -10.12 3.97
C ILE A 93 3.24 -9.55 2.56
N ALA A 94 4.41 -9.63 1.94
CA ALA A 94 4.58 -9.22 0.57
C ALA A 94 3.73 -10.10 -0.37
N MET A 95 3.07 -9.49 -1.35
CA MET A 95 2.14 -10.18 -2.25
C MET A 95 2.73 -11.43 -2.93
N PRO A 96 4.00 -11.45 -3.38
CA PRO A 96 4.60 -12.67 -3.96
C PRO A 96 4.68 -13.86 -3.00
N LEU A 97 4.60 -13.63 -1.68
CA LEU A 97 4.65 -14.68 -0.66
C LEU A 97 3.27 -15.20 -0.27
N VAL A 98 2.22 -14.60 -0.81
CA VAL A 98 0.83 -15.01 -0.57
C VAL A 98 0.45 -16.16 -1.49
N ASP A 99 0.65 -15.94 -2.80
CA ASP A 99 0.29 -16.89 -3.85
C ASP A 99 1.26 -16.71 -5.03
N ASP A 100 2.02 -17.76 -5.35
CA ASP A 100 2.97 -17.73 -6.46
C ASP A 100 2.29 -17.75 -7.84
N SER A 101 1.04 -18.19 -7.92
CA SER A 101 0.27 -18.20 -9.16
C SER A 101 -0.13 -16.79 -9.65
N ILE A 102 0.06 -15.74 -8.83
CA ILE A 102 -0.20 -14.35 -9.21
C ILE A 102 0.99 -13.69 -9.93
N LEU A 103 2.15 -14.32 -9.96
CA LEU A 103 3.40 -13.72 -10.47
C LEU A 103 3.34 -13.37 -11.96
N ASP A 104 2.49 -14.03 -12.75
CA ASP A 104 2.27 -13.76 -14.17
C ASP A 104 1.58 -12.42 -14.44
N ARG A 105 0.98 -11.80 -13.41
CA ARG A 105 0.19 -10.56 -13.48
C ARG A 105 0.49 -9.56 -12.38
N LEU A 106 1.55 -9.76 -11.61
CA LEU A 106 1.90 -8.92 -10.47
C LEU A 106 2.81 -7.76 -10.87
N VAL A 107 2.49 -6.58 -10.36
CA VAL A 107 3.36 -5.40 -10.30
C VAL A 107 3.44 -4.96 -8.84
N MET A 108 4.53 -5.28 -8.17
CA MET A 108 4.76 -4.89 -6.78
C MET A 108 5.62 -3.62 -6.73
N MET A 109 5.24 -2.67 -5.89
CA MET A 109 5.99 -1.42 -5.71
C MET A 109 6.47 -1.30 -4.27
N THR A 110 7.76 -0.99 -4.09
CA THR A 110 8.37 -0.67 -2.79
C THR A 110 9.17 0.63 -2.87
N ALA A 111 9.43 1.26 -1.74
CA ALA A 111 10.28 2.44 -1.71
C ALA A 111 10.87 2.68 -0.31
N THR A 112 12.10 3.16 -0.25
CA THR A 112 12.72 3.67 0.98
C THR A 112 12.17 5.04 1.37
N THR A 113 11.50 5.72 0.44
CA THR A 113 11.13 7.14 0.56
C THR A 113 10.18 7.43 1.71
N LYS A 114 9.30 6.49 2.05
CA LYS A 114 8.35 6.64 3.16
C LYS A 114 8.99 6.31 4.50
N THR A 115 9.63 5.16 4.58
CA THR A 115 10.30 4.67 5.78
C THR A 115 11.36 5.63 6.27
N PHE A 116 12.23 6.11 5.39
CA PHE A 116 13.39 6.95 5.73
C PHE A 116 13.16 8.45 5.56
N ASN A 117 11.92 8.89 5.31
CA ASN A 117 11.56 10.30 5.13
C ASN A 117 12.41 11.02 4.05
N ILE A 118 12.67 10.33 2.95
CA ILE A 118 13.45 10.82 1.82
C ILE A 118 12.62 10.94 0.54
N ALA A 119 11.37 11.38 0.66
CA ALA A 119 10.45 11.51 -0.47
C ALA A 119 11.02 12.38 -1.61
N GLY A 120 11.85 13.37 -1.29
CA GLY A 120 12.55 14.22 -2.26
C GLY A 120 13.53 13.46 -3.17
N SER A 121 13.92 12.23 -2.83
CA SER A 121 14.74 11.38 -3.71
C SER A 121 14.01 10.90 -4.96
N HIS A 122 12.67 10.95 -4.98
CA HIS A 122 11.83 10.51 -6.10
C HIS A 122 12.23 9.15 -6.69
N SER A 123 12.58 8.21 -5.81
CA SER A 123 13.01 6.86 -6.18
C SER A 123 12.10 5.79 -5.57
N GLY A 124 11.94 4.69 -6.26
CA GLY A 124 11.19 3.53 -5.83
C GLY A 124 11.53 2.33 -6.69
N ASN A 125 11.14 1.15 -6.23
CA ASN A 125 11.36 -0.10 -6.92
C ASN A 125 10.03 -0.58 -7.51
N VAL A 126 10.06 -1.04 -8.76
CA VAL A 126 8.93 -1.73 -9.39
C VAL A 126 9.39 -3.13 -9.74
N ILE A 127 8.78 -4.11 -9.09
CA ILE A 127 9.13 -5.52 -9.19
C ILE A 127 8.04 -6.20 -10.01
N ILE A 128 8.40 -6.71 -11.18
CA ILE A 128 7.50 -7.37 -12.12
C ILE A 128 8.14 -8.72 -12.47
N PRO A 129 7.62 -9.84 -11.93
CA PRO A 129 8.19 -11.15 -12.19
C PRO A 129 8.03 -11.60 -13.65
N ASP A 130 6.88 -11.36 -14.26
CA ASP A 130 6.62 -11.73 -15.66
C ASP A 130 7.47 -10.93 -16.64
N ASP A 131 8.18 -11.63 -17.51
CA ASP A 131 9.13 -11.03 -18.47
C ASP A 131 8.44 -10.14 -19.49
N ALA A 132 7.27 -10.53 -19.99
CA ALA A 132 6.57 -9.77 -21.02
C ALA A 132 5.96 -8.48 -20.45
N LEU A 133 5.38 -8.56 -19.26
CA LEU A 133 4.84 -7.40 -18.57
C LEU A 133 5.98 -6.44 -18.17
N ARG A 134 7.10 -6.97 -17.67
CA ARG A 134 8.29 -6.18 -17.33
C ARG A 134 8.88 -5.48 -18.55
N ALA A 135 8.99 -6.16 -19.68
CA ALA A 135 9.49 -5.57 -20.92
C ALA A 135 8.59 -4.41 -21.41
N ARG A 136 7.26 -4.56 -21.33
CA ARG A 136 6.30 -3.49 -21.65
C ARG A 136 6.48 -2.28 -20.74
N PHE A 137 6.62 -2.52 -19.44
CA PHE A 137 6.87 -1.45 -18.45
C PHE A 137 8.19 -0.73 -18.75
N ALA A 138 9.29 -1.47 -18.93
CA ALA A 138 10.60 -0.91 -19.22
C ALA A 138 10.62 -0.08 -20.51
N ALA A 139 9.97 -0.55 -21.56
CA ALA A 139 9.83 0.19 -22.82
C ALA A 139 9.08 1.52 -22.62
N ARG A 140 8.05 1.52 -21.76
CA ARG A 140 7.31 2.76 -21.45
C ARG A 140 8.14 3.73 -20.64
N MET A 141 8.90 3.25 -19.64
CA MET A 141 9.82 4.07 -18.86
C MET A 141 10.88 4.73 -19.76
N ALA A 142 11.49 3.96 -20.65
CA ALA A 142 12.47 4.45 -21.63
C ALA A 142 11.87 5.52 -22.57
N ALA A 143 10.66 5.28 -23.09
CA ALA A 143 9.96 6.23 -23.97
C ALA A 143 9.64 7.57 -23.28
N LEU A 144 9.45 7.56 -21.95
CA LEU A 144 9.21 8.76 -21.14
C LEU A 144 10.51 9.41 -20.61
N GLY A 145 11.66 8.83 -20.89
CA GLY A 145 12.95 9.29 -20.37
C GLY A 145 13.06 9.19 -18.84
N LEU A 146 12.31 8.28 -18.23
CA LEU A 146 12.30 8.13 -16.78
C LEU A 146 13.43 7.20 -16.33
N SER A 147 14.24 7.67 -15.40
CA SER A 147 15.29 6.90 -14.74
C SER A 147 15.44 7.37 -13.30
N PRO A 148 15.93 6.51 -12.39
CA PRO A 148 16.22 6.95 -11.03
C PRO A 148 17.34 7.98 -11.05
N ASN A 149 17.28 8.96 -10.13
CA ASN A 149 18.40 9.87 -9.94
C ASN A 149 19.50 9.18 -9.11
N SER A 150 20.76 9.59 -9.33
CA SER A 150 21.90 8.97 -8.67
C SER A 150 21.88 9.11 -7.14
N PHE A 151 21.44 10.26 -6.62
CA PHE A 151 21.30 10.44 -5.17
C PHE A 151 20.29 9.46 -4.56
N GLY A 152 19.16 9.23 -5.25
CA GLY A 152 18.16 8.25 -4.83
C GLY A 152 18.70 6.82 -4.73
N LEU A 153 19.62 6.44 -5.64
CA LEU A 153 20.28 5.13 -5.59
C LEU A 153 21.20 4.99 -4.36
N TYR A 154 22.05 5.98 -4.10
CA TYR A 154 22.91 5.97 -2.90
C TYR A 154 22.11 6.04 -1.60
N MET A 155 21.02 6.81 -1.58
CA MET A 155 20.12 6.86 -0.43
C MET A 155 19.45 5.51 -0.19
N ALA A 156 19.03 4.79 -1.24
CA ALA A 156 18.43 3.47 -1.12
C ALA A 156 19.44 2.43 -0.61
N GLU A 157 20.69 2.47 -1.09
CA GLU A 157 21.77 1.60 -0.61
C GLU A 157 22.04 1.81 0.88
N ALA A 158 22.15 3.07 1.31
CA ALA A 158 22.33 3.40 2.73
C ALA A 158 21.12 2.99 3.59
N ALA A 159 19.91 3.19 3.09
CA ALA A 159 18.67 2.83 3.78
C ALA A 159 18.55 1.31 4.01
N TYR A 160 18.87 0.50 3.00
CA TYR A 160 18.83 -0.98 3.08
C TYR A 160 20.11 -1.60 3.65
N SER A 161 20.80 -0.86 4.51
CA SER A 161 21.96 -1.34 5.27
C SER A 161 21.56 -1.89 6.66
N PRO A 162 22.46 -2.61 7.36
CA PRO A 162 22.23 -3.01 8.74
C PRO A 162 22.00 -1.82 9.70
N GLU A 163 22.61 -0.68 9.43
CA GLU A 163 22.40 0.56 10.18
C GLU A 163 21.01 1.13 9.92
N GLY A 164 20.56 1.11 8.65
CA GLY A 164 19.21 1.49 8.26
C GLY A 164 18.14 0.62 8.95
N ALA A 165 18.35 -0.69 9.04
CA ALA A 165 17.44 -1.60 9.75
C ALA A 165 17.29 -1.22 11.23
N LYS A 166 18.40 -0.95 11.93
CA LYS A 166 18.38 -0.49 13.32
C LYS A 166 17.65 0.84 13.50
N TRP A 167 17.80 1.74 12.53
CA TRP A 167 17.10 3.02 12.52
C TRP A 167 15.58 2.82 12.38
N VAL A 168 15.15 1.91 11.50
CA VAL A 168 13.72 1.56 11.34
C VAL A 168 13.15 0.99 12.62
N ASP A 169 13.85 0.08 13.29
CA ASP A 169 13.42 -0.49 14.58
C ASP A 169 13.17 0.62 15.61
N GLY A 170 14.09 1.57 15.72
CA GLY A 170 13.95 2.72 16.61
C GLY A 170 12.79 3.64 16.20
N LEU A 171 12.63 3.89 14.90
CA LEU A 171 11.54 4.70 14.35
C LEU A 171 10.17 4.07 14.67
N VAL A 172 10.01 2.77 14.42
CA VAL A 172 8.74 2.06 14.67
C VAL A 172 8.37 2.11 16.14
N GLN A 173 9.34 1.94 17.06
CA GLN A 173 9.10 2.07 18.50
C GLN A 173 8.66 3.50 18.87
N TYR A 174 9.29 4.52 18.33
CA TYR A 174 8.93 5.92 18.56
C TYR A 174 7.52 6.23 18.05
N LEU A 175 7.20 5.79 16.82
CA LEU A 175 5.88 5.99 16.22
C LEU A 175 4.79 5.22 16.99
N ASP A 176 5.07 4.02 17.49
CA ASP A 176 4.14 3.25 18.32
C ASP A 176 3.79 4.00 19.61
N GLY A 177 4.77 4.67 20.23
CA GLY A 177 4.54 5.58 21.36
C GLY A 177 3.61 6.74 20.99
N ASN A 178 3.89 7.41 19.87
CA ASN A 178 3.06 8.52 19.38
C ASN A 178 1.63 8.08 19.05
N ARG A 179 1.47 6.92 18.40
CA ARG A 179 0.17 6.33 18.09
C ARG A 179 -0.68 6.14 19.35
N LYS A 180 -0.10 5.54 20.39
CA LYS A 180 -0.80 5.31 21.67
C LYS A 180 -1.23 6.62 22.34
N ILE A 181 -0.37 7.62 22.37
CA ILE A 181 -0.69 8.95 22.92
C ILE A 181 -1.85 9.59 22.13
N LEU A 182 -1.80 9.51 20.80
CA LEU A 182 -2.83 10.06 19.93
C LEU A 182 -4.18 9.36 20.14
N ASP A 183 -4.19 8.03 20.12
CA ASP A 183 -5.40 7.22 20.32
C ASP A 183 -6.03 7.48 21.68
N ASP A 184 -5.23 7.52 22.75
CA ASP A 184 -5.68 7.83 24.10
C ASP A 184 -6.29 9.24 24.21
N ALA A 185 -5.71 10.21 23.53
CA ALA A 185 -6.20 11.59 23.54
C ALA A 185 -7.52 11.73 22.74
N LEU A 186 -7.56 11.18 21.52
CA LEU A 186 -8.73 11.31 20.63
C LEU A 186 -9.95 10.55 21.18
N ASN A 187 -9.74 9.34 21.71
CA ASN A 187 -10.85 8.52 22.22
C ASN A 187 -11.46 9.05 23.54
N ARG A 188 -10.86 10.08 24.16
CA ARG A 188 -11.47 10.83 25.27
C ARG A 188 -12.43 11.94 24.83
N ILE A 189 -12.40 12.31 23.55
CA ILE A 189 -13.23 13.38 23.01
C ILE A 189 -14.58 12.77 22.58
N PRO A 190 -15.71 13.23 23.15
CA PRO A 190 -17.03 12.69 22.79
C PRO A 190 -17.29 12.84 21.28
N GLY A 191 -17.69 11.74 20.66
CA GLY A 191 -18.02 11.70 19.23
C GLY A 191 -16.83 11.55 18.28
N VAL A 192 -15.60 11.56 18.80
CA VAL A 192 -14.37 11.33 17.99
C VAL A 192 -13.88 9.89 18.23
N LYS A 193 -13.45 9.24 17.15
CA LYS A 193 -12.85 7.90 17.20
C LYS A 193 -11.61 7.86 16.31
N SER A 194 -10.49 7.38 16.84
CA SER A 194 -9.34 7.02 16.02
C SER A 194 -9.50 5.60 15.49
N MET A 195 -9.00 5.38 14.26
CA MET A 195 -8.90 4.03 13.72
C MET A 195 -7.66 3.35 14.32
N PRO A 196 -7.75 2.07 14.73
CA PRO A 196 -6.59 1.33 15.21
C PRO A 196 -5.53 1.23 14.11
N LEU A 197 -4.35 1.82 14.35
CA LEU A 197 -3.24 1.76 13.40
C LEU A 197 -2.45 0.46 13.59
N GLU A 198 -2.37 -0.34 12.55
CA GLU A 198 -1.54 -1.55 12.47
C GLU A 198 -0.20 -1.25 11.76
N ALA A 199 -0.18 -0.19 10.90
CA ALA A 199 0.97 0.25 10.12
C ALA A 199 0.86 1.72 9.72
N THR A 200 1.87 2.23 9.04
CA THR A 200 2.03 3.60 8.53
C THR A 200 2.25 4.66 9.62
N TYR A 201 2.36 5.92 9.26
CA TYR A 201 2.49 7.05 10.20
C TYR A 201 1.31 8.04 10.04
N LEU A 202 0.19 7.58 9.48
CA LEU A 202 -1.01 8.38 9.24
C LEU A 202 -2.13 7.86 10.14
N SER A 203 -2.82 8.77 10.81
CA SER A 203 -4.01 8.45 11.59
C SER A 203 -5.27 8.81 10.82
N TRP A 204 -6.23 7.90 10.80
CA TRP A 204 -7.54 8.12 10.24
C TRP A 204 -8.54 8.31 11.38
N VAL A 205 -9.12 9.50 11.47
CA VAL A 205 -9.96 9.90 12.58
C VAL A 205 -11.39 10.13 12.10
N ASP A 206 -12.34 9.50 12.77
CA ASP A 206 -13.77 9.68 12.53
C ASP A 206 -14.33 10.76 13.48
N PHE A 207 -14.92 11.79 12.87
CA PHE A 207 -15.59 12.91 13.55
C PHE A 207 -17.11 12.87 13.40
N ALA A 208 -17.70 11.81 12.84
CA ALA A 208 -19.14 11.74 12.55
C ALA A 208 -20.01 11.91 13.80
N GLY A 209 -19.49 11.59 14.98
CA GLY A 209 -20.20 11.74 16.25
C GLY A 209 -20.11 13.11 16.90
N THR A 210 -19.49 14.12 16.26
CA THR A 210 -19.29 15.45 16.88
C THR A 210 -20.41 16.47 16.58
N GLY A 211 -21.36 16.13 15.71
CA GLY A 211 -22.50 17.00 15.33
C GLY A 211 -22.31 17.70 14.00
#